data_553fa3b802dfec88c6d4e34be2622f98
#
_entry.id   553fa3b802dfec88c6d4e34be2622f98
#
_cell.length_a   1.000
_cell.length_b   1.000
_cell.length_c   1.000
_cell.angle_alpha   90.00
_cell.angle_beta   90.00
_cell.angle_gamma   90.00
#
_symmetry.space_group_name_H-M   'P 1'
#
loop_
_entity.id
_entity.type
_entity.pdbx_description
1 polymer ?
#
loop_
_entity_poly.entity_id
_entity_poly.type
_entity_poly.pdbx_seq_one_letter_code
_entity_poly.pdbx_strand_id
1 'polypeptide(L)'
;CTLGQAMFRGFSDQNTEEIFAEAKENIDKALELNENDFECHRMLSAVYLSNHDYVLAEDHGKKAFNMVPNDPRVLSGYGEVLVRTGKVDKGLELLNKAYELDPIPQGQSSSDNRVKDLVLGYFFAEDYNKVVELSFDISVMDPRSIALILYSRSQLKQDLEMSKEYKVLKSDYKETDWTQAVDRFHIQSEDIRKNLLEFIEGV
;
A
#
# COMPACT_ATOMS: atom_id res chain seq x y z
N CYS A 1 20.98 0.44 -3.53
CA CYS A 1 19.55 0.15 -3.32
C CYS A 1 19.23 -0.44 -1.95
N THR A 2 19.95 -1.47 -1.49
CA THR A 2 19.67 -2.14 -0.21
C THR A 2 19.71 -1.21 1.00
N LEU A 3 20.61 -0.23 1.04
CA LEU A 3 20.69 0.76 2.14
C LEU A 3 19.46 1.69 2.14
N GLY A 4 19.07 2.22 0.99
CA GLY A 4 17.85 3.04 0.87
C GLY A 4 16.59 2.27 1.27
N GLN A 5 16.53 0.97 0.95
CA GLN A 5 15.44 0.10 1.37
C GLN A 5 15.40 -0.11 2.89
N ALA A 6 16.55 -0.30 3.54
CA ALA A 6 16.65 -0.47 4.99
C ALA A 6 16.20 0.80 5.72
N MET A 7 16.59 1.96 5.21
CA MET A 7 16.19 3.26 5.76
C MET A 7 14.68 3.49 5.61
N PHE A 8 14.11 3.18 4.45
CA PHE A 8 12.68 3.32 4.19
C PHE A 8 11.80 2.40 5.06
N ARG A 9 12.28 1.21 5.45
CA ARG A 9 11.58 0.27 6.33
C ARG A 9 11.67 0.60 7.81
N GLY A 10 12.65 1.41 8.22
CA GLY A 10 12.92 1.78 9.61
C GLY A 10 12.07 2.92 10.15
N PHE A 11 11.02 3.31 9.46
CA PHE A 11 10.18 4.45 9.82
C PHE A 11 9.44 4.28 11.14
N SER A 12 9.92 4.97 12.15
CA SER A 12 9.14 5.46 13.28
C SER A 12 9.11 6.99 13.22
N ASP A 13 8.00 7.54 13.51
CA ASP A 13 7.49 8.90 13.68
C ASP A 13 8.39 10.16 13.67
N GLN A 14 9.67 10.10 13.42
CA GLN A 14 10.56 11.28 13.46
C GLN A 14 11.30 11.45 12.13
N ASN A 15 11.07 12.62 11.51
CA ASN A 15 11.84 13.17 10.38
C ASN A 15 11.66 12.48 9.01
N THR A 16 10.41 12.34 8.57
CA THR A 16 10.02 11.72 7.30
C THR A 16 10.74 12.36 6.09
N GLU A 17 10.93 13.69 6.07
CA GLU A 17 11.56 14.40 4.95
C GLU A 17 13.06 14.10 4.83
N GLU A 18 13.79 14.06 5.95
CA GLU A 18 15.23 13.75 5.91
C GLU A 18 15.47 12.31 5.45
N ILE A 19 14.70 11.36 5.97
CA ILE A 19 14.83 9.95 5.60
C ILE A 19 14.45 9.74 4.13
N PHE A 20 13.42 10.45 3.64
CA PHE A 20 13.07 10.45 2.22
C PHE A 20 14.23 10.97 1.37
N ALA A 21 14.81 12.11 1.73
CA ALA A 21 15.93 12.71 1.01
C ALA A 21 17.15 11.77 0.98
N GLU A 22 17.51 11.19 2.11
CA GLU A 22 18.63 10.26 2.23
C GLU A 22 18.39 8.95 1.48
N ALA A 23 17.19 8.37 1.56
CA ALA A 23 16.82 7.19 0.80
C ALA A 23 16.93 7.45 -0.70
N LYS A 24 16.37 8.57 -1.16
CA LYS A 24 16.44 8.99 -2.56
C LYS A 24 17.87 9.17 -3.03
N GLU A 25 18.70 9.92 -2.29
CA GLU A 25 20.10 10.14 -2.64
C GLU A 25 20.89 8.83 -2.80
N ASN A 26 20.69 7.88 -1.88
CA ASN A 26 21.36 6.57 -1.96
C ASN A 26 20.89 5.73 -3.16
N ILE A 27 19.61 5.83 -3.53
CA ILE A 27 19.09 5.12 -4.70
C ILE A 27 19.57 5.78 -5.99
N ASP A 28 19.59 7.12 -6.06
CA ASP A 28 20.10 7.87 -7.22
C ASP A 28 21.58 7.53 -7.48
N LYS A 29 22.42 7.50 -6.43
CA LYS A 29 23.82 7.04 -6.55
C LYS A 29 23.94 5.61 -7.08
N ALA A 30 23.03 4.71 -6.71
CA ALA A 30 23.04 3.36 -7.24
C ALA A 30 22.65 3.32 -8.72
N LEU A 31 21.72 4.18 -9.16
CA LEU A 31 21.35 4.32 -10.57
C LEU A 31 22.44 4.98 -11.42
N GLU A 32 23.27 5.87 -10.86
CA GLU A 32 24.46 6.39 -11.54
C GLU A 32 25.45 5.26 -11.89
N LEU A 33 25.53 4.22 -11.07
CA LEU A 33 26.39 3.06 -11.31
C LEU A 33 25.75 2.04 -12.27
N ASN A 34 24.43 1.90 -12.24
CA ASN A 34 23.67 1.03 -13.12
C ASN A 34 22.25 1.58 -13.33
N GLU A 35 22.06 2.32 -14.42
CA GLU A 35 20.76 2.93 -14.78
C GLU A 35 19.63 1.92 -15.03
N ASN A 36 19.98 0.65 -15.29
CA ASN A 36 19.05 -0.44 -15.59
C ASN A 36 18.87 -1.38 -14.36
N ASP A 37 19.02 -0.89 -13.14
CA ASP A 37 18.72 -1.64 -11.94
C ASP A 37 17.22 -1.56 -11.61
N PHE A 38 16.48 -2.63 -11.91
CA PHE A 38 15.04 -2.70 -11.67
C PHE A 38 14.67 -2.54 -10.18
N GLU A 39 15.52 -3.01 -9.27
CA GLU A 39 15.27 -2.90 -7.83
C GLU A 39 15.36 -1.43 -7.38
N CYS A 40 16.31 -0.66 -7.92
CA CYS A 40 16.39 0.78 -7.68
C CYS A 40 15.15 1.50 -8.18
N HIS A 41 14.67 1.18 -9.39
CA HIS A 41 13.43 1.76 -9.91
C HIS A 41 12.21 1.37 -9.08
N ARG A 42 12.09 0.10 -8.67
CA ARG A 42 11.02 -0.35 -7.79
C ARG A 42 11.04 0.41 -6.46
N MET A 43 12.21 0.66 -5.89
CA MET A 43 12.36 1.42 -4.65
C MET A 43 12.02 2.91 -4.82
N LEU A 44 12.48 3.54 -5.91
CA LEU A 44 12.09 4.94 -6.19
C LEU A 44 10.59 5.08 -6.39
N SER A 45 9.95 4.12 -7.03
CA SER A 45 8.48 4.12 -7.16
C SER A 45 7.80 4.19 -5.79
N ALA A 46 8.24 3.38 -4.81
CA ALA A 46 7.71 3.41 -3.46
C ALA A 46 8.05 4.71 -2.71
N VAL A 47 9.27 5.22 -2.88
CA VAL A 47 9.74 6.47 -2.27
C VAL A 47 8.93 7.66 -2.78
N TYR A 48 8.72 7.77 -4.09
CA TYR A 48 7.89 8.84 -4.67
C TYR A 48 6.41 8.71 -4.29
N LEU A 49 5.87 7.49 -4.22
CA LEU A 49 4.51 7.26 -3.75
C LEU A 49 4.32 7.79 -2.31
N SER A 50 5.27 7.51 -1.43
CA SER A 50 5.24 7.99 -0.03
C SER A 50 5.36 9.50 0.10
N ASN A 51 5.94 10.17 -0.90
CA ASN A 51 6.04 11.63 -0.97
C ASN A 51 4.91 12.26 -1.80
N HIS A 52 3.88 11.50 -2.14
CA HIS A 52 2.72 11.93 -2.94
C HIS A 52 3.10 12.42 -4.36
N ASP A 53 4.29 12.08 -4.85
CA ASP A 53 4.69 12.32 -6.25
C ASP A 53 4.25 11.14 -7.12
N TYR A 54 2.97 11.12 -7.42
CA TYR A 54 2.32 10.02 -8.14
C TYR A 54 2.84 9.85 -9.57
N VAL A 55 3.29 10.94 -10.20
CA VAL A 55 3.81 10.91 -11.59
C VAL A 55 5.14 10.17 -11.63
N LEU A 56 6.07 10.52 -10.76
CA LEU A 56 7.36 9.85 -10.66
C LEU A 56 7.23 8.43 -10.11
N ALA A 57 6.32 8.20 -9.15
CA ALA A 57 6.02 6.87 -8.65
C ALA A 57 5.60 5.92 -9.79
N GLU A 58 4.69 6.37 -10.67
CA GLU A 58 4.25 5.57 -11.82
C GLU A 58 5.35 5.37 -12.85
N ASP A 59 6.14 6.40 -13.18
CA ASP A 59 7.23 6.29 -14.15
C ASP A 59 8.27 5.24 -13.72
N HIS A 60 8.71 5.32 -12.47
CA HIS A 60 9.68 4.37 -11.94
C HIS A 60 9.09 2.96 -11.78
N GLY A 61 7.84 2.83 -11.34
CA GLY A 61 7.15 1.55 -11.29
C GLY A 61 7.04 0.88 -12.66
N LYS A 62 6.71 1.66 -13.70
CA LYS A 62 6.66 1.20 -15.09
C LYS A 62 8.05 0.79 -15.63
N LYS A 63 9.11 1.53 -15.28
CA LYS A 63 10.49 1.16 -15.65
C LYS A 63 10.86 -0.20 -15.06
N ALA A 64 10.64 -0.39 -13.76
CA ALA A 64 10.89 -1.68 -13.11
C ALA A 64 10.09 -2.82 -13.75
N PHE A 65 8.80 -2.58 -14.01
CA PHE A 65 7.91 -3.56 -14.67
C PHE A 65 8.38 -3.94 -16.08
N ASN A 66 8.85 -2.99 -16.87
CA ASN A 66 9.35 -3.28 -18.21
C ASN A 66 10.63 -4.14 -18.19
N MET A 67 11.45 -4.02 -17.14
CA MET A 67 12.67 -4.82 -16.98
C MET A 67 12.36 -6.25 -16.51
N VAL A 68 11.46 -6.41 -15.55
CA VAL A 68 11.15 -7.71 -14.93
C VAL A 68 9.63 -7.90 -14.71
N PRO A 69 8.87 -8.14 -15.80
CA PRO A 69 7.40 -8.12 -15.79
C PRO A 69 6.74 -9.29 -15.04
N ASN A 70 7.53 -10.20 -14.50
CA ASN A 70 7.03 -11.35 -13.75
C ASN A 70 7.64 -11.44 -12.32
N ASP A 71 8.35 -10.41 -11.85
CA ASP A 71 8.78 -10.35 -10.45
C ASP A 71 7.59 -9.94 -9.57
N PRO A 72 7.14 -10.78 -8.61
CA PRO A 72 5.95 -10.49 -7.79
C PRO A 72 6.07 -9.20 -6.98
N ARG A 73 7.29 -8.79 -6.61
CA ARG A 73 7.52 -7.54 -5.85
C ARG A 73 7.31 -6.32 -6.74
N VAL A 74 7.73 -6.41 -8.01
CA VAL A 74 7.53 -5.35 -9.01
C VAL A 74 6.06 -5.26 -9.39
N LEU A 75 5.42 -6.39 -9.63
CA LEU A 75 3.98 -6.48 -9.93
C LEU A 75 3.15 -5.84 -8.80
N SER A 76 3.41 -6.21 -7.55
CA SER A 76 2.71 -5.66 -6.39
C SER A 76 2.97 -4.15 -6.24
N GLY A 77 4.24 -3.72 -6.24
CA GLY A 77 4.56 -2.30 -6.06
C GLY A 77 3.99 -1.40 -7.17
N TYR A 78 4.09 -1.82 -8.43
CA TYR A 78 3.52 -1.06 -9.54
C TYR A 78 1.99 -1.13 -9.56
N GLY A 79 1.41 -2.29 -9.24
CA GLY A 79 -0.02 -2.47 -9.09
C GLY A 79 -0.63 -1.54 -8.03
N GLU A 80 0.02 -1.42 -6.87
CA GLU A 80 -0.39 -0.48 -5.82
C GLU A 80 -0.37 0.99 -6.29
N VAL A 81 0.68 1.41 -7.00
CA VAL A 81 0.75 2.77 -7.56
C VAL A 81 -0.42 3.01 -8.51
N LEU A 82 -0.68 2.08 -9.43
CA LEU A 82 -1.76 2.21 -10.40
C LEU A 82 -3.13 2.30 -9.75
N VAL A 83 -3.40 1.47 -8.74
CA VAL A 83 -4.66 1.51 -7.98
C VAL A 83 -4.85 2.87 -7.32
N ARG A 84 -3.84 3.36 -6.61
CA ARG A 84 -3.91 4.64 -5.89
C ARG A 84 -4.00 5.87 -6.80
N THR A 85 -3.57 5.74 -8.06
CA THR A 85 -3.65 6.79 -9.10
C THR A 85 -4.87 6.66 -10.01
N GLY A 86 -5.83 5.80 -9.64
CA GLY A 86 -7.11 5.64 -10.35
C GLY A 86 -7.07 4.72 -11.57
N LYS A 87 -5.94 4.05 -11.86
CA LYS A 87 -5.84 3.03 -12.92
C LYS A 87 -6.17 1.64 -12.37
N VAL A 88 -7.36 1.52 -11.77
CA VAL A 88 -7.76 0.42 -10.90
C VAL A 88 -7.71 -0.93 -11.60
N ASP A 89 -8.32 -1.08 -12.78
CA ASP A 89 -8.39 -2.35 -13.48
C ASP A 89 -7.00 -2.95 -13.74
N LYS A 90 -6.10 -2.12 -14.27
CA LYS A 90 -4.73 -2.55 -14.56
C LYS A 90 -3.93 -2.81 -13.30
N GLY A 91 -4.10 -1.98 -12.27
CA GLY A 91 -3.45 -2.19 -10.97
C GLY A 91 -3.89 -3.50 -10.34
N LEU A 92 -5.20 -3.78 -10.33
CA LEU A 92 -5.77 -5.01 -9.77
C LEU A 92 -5.32 -6.26 -10.55
N GLU A 93 -5.21 -6.18 -11.88
CA GLU A 93 -4.62 -7.27 -12.69
C GLU A 93 -3.20 -7.61 -12.22
N LEU A 94 -2.35 -6.60 -11.99
CA LEU A 94 -0.98 -6.82 -11.52
C LEU A 94 -0.93 -7.35 -10.09
N LEU A 95 -1.80 -6.88 -9.20
CA LEU A 95 -1.88 -7.35 -7.82
C LEU A 95 -2.32 -8.81 -7.75
N ASN A 96 -3.33 -9.22 -8.53
CA ASN A 96 -3.75 -10.62 -8.63
C ASN A 96 -2.62 -11.50 -9.15
N LYS A 97 -1.93 -11.07 -10.22
CA LYS A 97 -0.77 -11.81 -10.75
C LYS A 97 0.36 -11.93 -9.72
N ALA A 98 0.63 -10.88 -8.94
CA ALA A 98 1.61 -10.92 -7.85
C ALA A 98 1.24 -11.96 -6.79
N TYR A 99 -0.04 -12.01 -6.41
CA TYR A 99 -0.57 -12.99 -5.45
C TYR A 99 -0.48 -14.42 -5.99
N GLU A 100 -0.83 -14.65 -7.26
CA GLU A 100 -0.72 -15.98 -7.89
C GLU A 100 0.72 -16.51 -7.91
N LEU A 101 1.70 -15.63 -8.15
CA LEU A 101 3.12 -16.01 -8.24
C LEU A 101 3.78 -16.19 -6.87
N ASP A 102 3.38 -15.41 -5.87
CA ASP A 102 3.99 -15.40 -4.54
C ASP A 102 2.96 -14.99 -3.47
N PRO A 103 2.02 -15.90 -3.11
CA PRO A 103 0.93 -15.58 -2.19
C PRO A 103 1.41 -15.29 -0.76
N ILE A 104 2.54 -15.89 -0.37
CA ILE A 104 3.14 -15.73 0.97
C ILE A 104 4.58 -15.25 0.80
N PRO A 105 4.79 -13.92 0.63
CA PRO A 105 6.10 -13.38 0.31
C PRO A 105 7.09 -13.60 1.43
N GLN A 106 8.19 -14.27 1.12
CA GLN A 106 9.26 -14.52 2.08
C GLN A 106 10.17 -13.30 2.25
N GLY A 107 10.65 -13.09 3.47
CA GLY A 107 11.55 -11.97 3.79
C GLY A 107 10.87 -10.60 3.82
N GLN A 108 9.54 -10.54 3.78
CA GLN A 108 8.77 -9.33 4.05
C GLN A 108 8.37 -9.23 5.52
N SER A 109 7.98 -8.03 5.95
CA SER A 109 7.58 -7.76 7.34
C SER A 109 6.29 -8.47 7.77
N SER A 110 5.47 -8.88 6.81
CA SER A 110 4.23 -9.60 7.03
C SER A 110 3.96 -10.58 5.89
N SER A 111 3.57 -11.82 6.21
CA SER A 111 3.10 -12.81 5.25
C SER A 111 1.78 -12.39 4.57
N ASP A 112 1.04 -11.45 5.18
CA ASP A 112 -0.26 -11.00 4.70
C ASP A 112 -0.16 -9.89 3.63
N ASN A 113 1.05 -9.43 3.27
CA ASN A 113 1.21 -8.25 2.41
C ASN A 113 0.48 -8.39 1.08
N ARG A 114 0.52 -9.58 0.43
CA ARG A 114 -0.18 -9.79 -0.85
C ARG A 114 -1.70 -9.70 -0.71
N VAL A 115 -2.23 -10.25 0.39
CA VAL A 115 -3.68 -10.17 0.67
C VAL A 115 -4.08 -8.72 0.95
N LYS A 116 -3.26 -7.97 1.70
CA LYS A 116 -3.51 -6.54 1.97
C LYS A 116 -3.44 -5.68 0.70
N ASP A 117 -2.54 -6.01 -0.23
CA ASP A 117 -2.46 -5.37 -1.54
C ASP A 117 -3.75 -5.64 -2.36
N LEU A 118 -4.27 -6.87 -2.32
CA LEU A 118 -5.56 -7.22 -2.94
C LEU A 118 -6.73 -6.51 -2.29
N VAL A 119 -6.78 -6.43 -0.95
CA VAL A 119 -7.79 -5.65 -0.21
C VAL A 119 -7.81 -4.20 -0.71
N LEU A 120 -6.63 -3.58 -0.86
CA LEU A 120 -6.53 -2.24 -1.43
C LEU A 120 -7.09 -2.20 -2.87
N GLY A 121 -6.68 -3.12 -3.72
CA GLY A 121 -7.12 -3.18 -5.12
C GLY A 121 -8.63 -3.33 -5.27
N TYR A 122 -9.22 -4.28 -4.56
CA TYR A 122 -10.67 -4.51 -4.59
C TYR A 122 -11.47 -3.38 -3.92
N PHE A 123 -10.91 -2.71 -2.92
CA PHE A 123 -11.52 -1.51 -2.35
C PHE A 123 -11.69 -0.40 -3.40
N PHE A 124 -10.66 -0.12 -4.19
CA PHE A 124 -10.73 0.86 -5.27
C PHE A 124 -11.59 0.40 -6.46
N ALA A 125 -11.74 -0.91 -6.66
CA ALA A 125 -12.69 -1.47 -7.62
C ALA A 125 -14.13 -1.49 -7.10
N GLU A 126 -14.38 -1.00 -5.87
CA GLU A 126 -15.66 -1.02 -5.18
C GLU A 126 -16.26 -2.44 -5.01
N ASP A 127 -15.44 -3.47 -5.16
CA ASP A 127 -15.84 -4.86 -4.85
C ASP A 127 -15.70 -5.13 -3.34
N TYR A 128 -16.59 -4.51 -2.57
CA TYR A 128 -16.61 -4.61 -1.12
C TYR A 128 -16.85 -6.04 -0.61
N ASN A 129 -17.53 -6.88 -1.38
CA ASN A 129 -17.69 -8.28 -1.01
C ASN A 129 -16.34 -9.00 -1.00
N LYS A 130 -15.51 -8.77 -2.03
CA LYS A 130 -14.18 -9.37 -2.12
C LYS A 130 -13.23 -8.83 -1.06
N VAL A 131 -13.32 -7.54 -0.72
CA VAL A 131 -12.58 -6.95 0.42
C VAL A 131 -12.89 -7.68 1.72
N VAL A 132 -14.19 -7.89 2.01
CA VAL A 132 -14.62 -8.59 3.24
C VAL A 132 -14.21 -10.06 3.22
N GLU A 133 -14.31 -10.74 2.07
CA GLU A 133 -13.83 -12.13 1.93
C GLU A 133 -12.35 -12.23 2.25
N LEU A 134 -11.50 -11.40 1.65
CA LEU A 134 -10.06 -11.40 1.86
C LEU A 134 -9.64 -11.02 3.30
N SER A 135 -10.50 -10.32 4.04
CA SER A 135 -10.20 -9.94 5.43
C SER A 135 -9.97 -11.14 6.35
N PHE A 136 -10.55 -12.30 6.02
CA PHE A 136 -10.37 -13.53 6.81
C PHE A 136 -8.96 -14.12 6.70
N ASP A 137 -8.23 -13.80 5.63
CA ASP A 137 -6.87 -14.27 5.37
C ASP A 137 -5.80 -13.34 5.97
N ILE A 138 -6.21 -12.21 6.57
CA ILE A 138 -5.29 -11.30 7.25
C ILE A 138 -5.10 -11.71 8.71
N SER A 139 -3.89 -12.10 9.08
CA SER A 139 -3.53 -12.50 10.45
C SER A 139 -3.22 -11.30 11.33
N VAL A 140 -2.58 -10.25 10.78
CA VAL A 140 -2.20 -9.04 11.51
C VAL A 140 -2.82 -7.81 10.84
N MET A 141 -3.80 -7.21 11.52
CA MET A 141 -4.45 -5.99 11.06
C MET A 141 -3.54 -4.77 11.28
N ASP A 142 -3.55 -3.87 10.32
CA ASP A 142 -2.95 -2.54 10.42
C ASP A 142 -4.01 -1.46 10.17
N PRO A 143 -3.74 -0.16 10.47
CA PRO A 143 -4.73 0.90 10.32
C PRO A 143 -5.35 0.97 8.93
N ARG A 144 -4.55 0.76 7.87
CA ARG A 144 -5.06 0.77 6.49
C ARG A 144 -6.06 -0.37 6.26
N SER A 145 -5.69 -1.58 6.59
CA SER A 145 -6.56 -2.75 6.42
C SER A 145 -7.86 -2.59 7.22
N ILE A 146 -7.79 -2.12 8.46
CA ILE A 146 -8.95 -1.87 9.31
C ILE A 146 -9.90 -0.86 8.66
N ALA A 147 -9.38 0.29 8.24
CA ALA A 147 -10.20 1.36 7.65
C ALA A 147 -10.89 0.89 6.36
N LEU A 148 -10.15 0.26 5.44
CA LEU A 148 -10.69 -0.23 4.17
C LEU A 148 -11.75 -1.30 4.36
N ILE A 149 -11.53 -2.26 5.27
CA ILE A 149 -12.45 -3.36 5.51
C ILE A 149 -13.70 -2.87 6.22
N LEU A 150 -13.58 -2.03 7.27
CA LEU A 150 -14.75 -1.49 7.98
C LEU A 150 -15.59 -0.60 7.06
N TYR A 151 -14.95 0.24 6.24
CA TYR A 151 -15.66 1.01 5.23
C TYR A 151 -16.43 0.09 4.27
N SER A 152 -15.80 -0.96 3.77
CA SER A 152 -16.44 -1.92 2.86
C SER A 152 -17.63 -2.63 3.52
N ARG A 153 -17.51 -3.03 4.79
CA ARG A 153 -18.62 -3.61 5.56
C ARG A 153 -19.78 -2.62 5.70
N SER A 154 -19.49 -1.33 5.92
CA SER A 154 -20.53 -0.30 6.00
C SER A 154 -21.29 -0.14 4.69
N GLN A 155 -20.60 -0.18 3.54
CA GLN A 155 -21.23 -0.15 2.22
C GLN A 155 -22.16 -1.34 2.00
N LEU A 156 -21.80 -2.50 2.57
CA LEU A 156 -22.63 -3.73 2.54
C LEU A 156 -23.71 -3.75 3.63
N LYS A 157 -23.83 -2.68 4.44
CA LYS A 157 -24.80 -2.58 5.56
C LYS A 157 -24.65 -3.70 6.59
N GLN A 158 -23.44 -4.18 6.78
CA GLN A 158 -23.13 -5.19 7.80
C GLN A 158 -22.98 -4.55 9.18
N ASP A 159 -23.24 -5.33 10.23
CA ASP A 159 -22.99 -4.91 11.60
C ASP A 159 -21.47 -4.84 11.86
N LEU A 160 -20.97 -3.64 12.10
CA LEU A 160 -19.53 -3.41 12.30
C LEU A 160 -19.06 -3.93 13.68
N GLU A 161 -19.86 -3.77 14.73
CA GLU A 161 -19.47 -4.11 16.11
C GLU A 161 -19.17 -5.60 16.29
N MET A 162 -19.83 -6.43 15.49
CA MET A 162 -19.61 -7.88 15.50
C MET A 162 -18.33 -8.29 14.77
N SER A 163 -17.73 -7.41 13.97
CA SER A 163 -16.56 -7.73 13.16
C SER A 163 -15.27 -7.81 13.98
N LYS A 164 -14.29 -8.60 13.47
CA LYS A 164 -12.94 -8.69 14.03
C LYS A 164 -12.24 -7.32 13.95
N GLU A 165 -12.40 -6.63 12.83
CA GLU A 165 -11.76 -5.36 12.54
C GLU A 165 -12.19 -4.27 13.53
N TYR A 166 -13.47 -4.19 13.85
CA TYR A 166 -13.98 -3.25 14.86
C TYR A 166 -13.40 -3.52 16.24
N LYS A 167 -13.33 -4.78 16.64
CA LYS A 167 -12.73 -5.16 17.93
C LYS A 167 -11.27 -4.76 18.03
N VAL A 168 -10.50 -5.01 16.97
CA VAL A 168 -9.08 -4.60 16.88
C VAL A 168 -8.95 -3.08 16.86
N LEU A 169 -9.83 -2.36 16.14
CA LEU A 169 -9.87 -0.90 16.16
C LEU A 169 -10.02 -0.37 17.59
N LYS A 170 -11.00 -0.90 18.34
CA LYS A 170 -11.29 -0.43 19.70
C LYS A 170 -10.27 -0.86 20.75
N SER A 171 -9.53 -1.96 20.54
CA SER A 171 -8.49 -2.41 21.47
C SER A 171 -7.11 -1.80 21.18
N ASP A 172 -6.65 -1.92 19.94
CA ASP A 172 -5.25 -1.68 19.59
C ASP A 172 -5.01 -0.31 18.94
N TYR A 173 -6.06 0.28 18.33
CA TYR A 173 -5.97 1.51 17.56
C TYR A 173 -6.91 2.63 18.05
N LYS A 174 -7.35 2.55 19.30
CA LYS A 174 -8.25 3.53 19.90
C LYS A 174 -7.69 4.95 19.91
N GLU A 175 -6.40 5.11 20.12
CA GLU A 175 -5.71 6.40 20.20
C GLU A 175 -5.00 6.78 18.88
N THR A 176 -5.37 6.12 17.78
CA THR A 176 -4.75 6.39 16.47
C THR A 176 -5.16 7.77 15.95
N ASP A 177 -4.17 8.57 15.56
CA ASP A 177 -4.40 9.77 14.75
C ASP A 177 -4.79 9.33 13.33
N TRP A 178 -6.12 9.31 13.07
CA TRP A 178 -6.64 8.86 11.78
C TRP A 178 -6.37 9.83 10.65
N THR A 179 -6.21 11.13 10.92
CA THR A 179 -5.78 12.09 9.91
C THR A 179 -4.42 11.71 9.35
N GLN A 180 -3.45 11.48 10.24
CA GLN A 180 -2.12 11.06 9.86
C GLN A 180 -2.11 9.65 9.24
N ALA A 181 -2.89 8.72 9.78
CA ALA A 181 -2.95 7.35 9.26
C ALA A 181 -3.50 7.30 7.84
N VAL A 182 -4.60 8.01 7.54
CA VAL A 182 -5.22 8.06 6.20
C VAL A 182 -4.31 8.77 5.18
N ASP A 183 -3.58 9.80 5.60
CA ASP A 183 -2.60 10.46 4.72
C ASP A 183 -1.50 9.47 4.29
N ARG A 184 -1.01 8.63 5.20
CA ARG A 184 -0.05 7.55 4.91
C ARG A 184 -0.59 6.41 4.03
N PHE A 185 -1.87 6.42 3.68
CA PHE A 185 -2.39 5.47 2.68
C PHE A 185 -2.02 5.88 1.25
N HIS A 186 -1.49 7.11 1.08
CA HIS A 186 -0.98 7.64 -0.19
C HIS A 186 -1.99 7.53 -1.33
N ILE A 187 -3.26 7.83 -1.05
CA ILE A 187 -4.35 7.83 -2.01
C ILE A 187 -4.38 9.19 -2.72
N GLN A 188 -4.34 9.21 -4.05
CA GLN A 188 -4.35 10.44 -4.82
C GLN A 188 -5.69 11.20 -4.74
N SER A 189 -6.82 10.47 -4.74
CA SER A 189 -8.16 11.07 -4.69
C SER A 189 -8.46 11.69 -3.33
N GLU A 190 -8.65 13.01 -3.30
CA GLU A 190 -9.04 13.73 -2.08
C GLU A 190 -10.41 13.30 -1.57
N ASP A 191 -11.36 13.04 -2.47
CA ASP A 191 -12.70 12.60 -2.11
C ASP A 191 -12.68 11.25 -1.39
N ILE A 192 -11.89 10.30 -1.88
CA ILE A 192 -11.75 8.99 -1.24
C ILE A 192 -11.10 9.15 0.14
N ARG A 193 -10.02 9.95 0.25
CA ARG A 193 -9.37 10.21 1.54
C ARG A 193 -10.32 10.81 2.55
N LYS A 194 -11.06 11.85 2.13
CA LYS A 194 -12.05 12.54 2.97
C LYS A 194 -13.15 11.61 3.44
N ASN A 195 -13.77 10.86 2.52
CA ASN A 195 -14.84 9.92 2.85
C ASN A 195 -14.37 8.82 3.81
N LEU A 196 -13.16 8.32 3.61
CA LEU A 196 -12.58 7.29 4.47
C LEU A 196 -12.26 7.84 5.87
N LEU A 197 -11.72 9.06 5.96
CA LEU A 197 -11.42 9.73 7.21
C LEU A 197 -12.70 10.01 8.01
N GLU A 198 -13.68 10.67 7.38
CA GLU A 198 -14.99 10.96 8.02
C GLU A 198 -15.68 9.69 8.52
N PHE A 199 -15.57 8.61 7.76
CA PHE A 199 -16.12 7.31 8.16
C PHE A 199 -15.40 6.75 9.39
N ILE A 200 -14.06 6.63 9.37
CA ILE A 200 -13.32 5.94 10.43
C ILE A 200 -13.31 6.71 11.74
N GLU A 201 -13.35 8.06 11.69
CA GLU A 201 -13.49 8.90 12.88
C GLU A 201 -14.88 8.80 13.51
N GLY A 202 -15.90 8.46 12.71
CA GLY A 202 -17.28 8.28 13.16
C GLY A 202 -17.58 6.89 13.73
N VAL A 203 -16.69 5.92 13.55
CA VAL A 203 -16.82 4.54 14.03
C VAL A 203 -16.25 4.41 15.44
#